data_3c395b665fdc44026a572a708a80181a
#
_entry.id   3c395b665fdc44026a572a708a80181a
#
_cell.length_a   1.000
_cell.length_b   1.000
_cell.length_c   1.000
_cell.angle_alpha   90.00
_cell.angle_beta   90.00
_cell.angle_gamma   90.00
#
_symmetry.space_group_name_H-M   'P 1'
#
loop_
_entity.id
_entity.type
_entity.pdbx_description
1 polymer ?
#
loop_
_entity_poly.entity_id
_entity_poly.type
_entity_poly.pdbx_seq_one_letter_code
_entity_poly.pdbx_strand_id
1 'polypeptide(L)'
;RWEDASSPTHFERAFPTGGRHRTELWTRAEVSATGGEPVVGIMSPSCAALLELSREEANEATFAALAAGESAWRGGETRAHAYAGHQFGKWAGLLGDGRAITIGTVIESEELGAFEVQLKGAGKTAYSRYGDGRASLASALREFLASEAMACLHVRTTRALCVTATNDGVVRQTASNKTMLLPGGVLTRVFERCGALRFGTFEWPASRGDDETTRAL
;
A
#
# COMPACT_ATOMS: atom_id res chain seq x y z
N ARG A 1 8.85 11.77 13.87
CA ARG A 1 8.34 12.16 12.54
C ARG A 1 7.71 10.97 11.80
N TRP A 2 8.41 9.85 11.75
CA TRP A 2 7.91 8.61 11.12
C TRP A 2 6.96 7.81 12.02
N GLU A 3 7.00 8.06 13.32
CA GLU A 3 6.14 7.42 14.31
C GLU A 3 4.80 8.12 14.50
N ASP A 4 4.66 9.36 14.02
CA ASP A 4 3.49 10.20 14.24
C ASP A 4 2.76 10.53 12.93
N ALA A 5 2.28 9.49 12.26
CA ALA A 5 1.37 9.63 11.11
C ALA A 5 -0.08 9.86 11.58
N SER A 6 -0.27 10.81 12.50
CA SER A 6 -1.56 11.06 13.18
C SER A 6 -2.57 11.83 12.34
N SER A 7 -2.15 12.41 11.22
CA SER A 7 -3.07 13.15 10.36
C SER A 7 -3.90 12.20 9.49
N PRO A 8 -5.23 12.39 9.42
CA PRO A 8 -6.06 11.64 8.48
C PRO A 8 -5.56 11.87 7.05
N THR A 9 -5.50 10.81 6.26
CA THR A 9 -5.09 10.92 4.86
C THR A 9 -5.97 11.92 4.11
N HIS A 10 -5.48 12.49 3.01
CA HIS A 10 -6.27 13.39 2.20
C HIS A 10 -7.55 12.71 1.69
N PHE A 11 -7.46 11.43 1.37
CA PHE A 11 -8.59 10.60 0.97
C PHE A 11 -9.64 10.50 2.10
N GLU A 12 -9.23 10.40 3.35
CA GLU A 12 -10.11 10.36 4.52
C GLU A 12 -10.85 11.67 4.74
N ARG A 13 -10.18 12.79 4.53
CA ARG A 13 -10.81 14.12 4.66
C ARG A 13 -11.83 14.35 3.54
N ALA A 14 -11.51 13.87 2.33
CA ALA A 14 -12.41 13.99 1.18
C ALA A 14 -13.59 13.02 1.25
N PHE A 15 -13.38 11.82 1.79
CA PHE A 15 -14.36 10.73 1.82
C PHE A 15 -14.48 10.11 3.22
N PRO A 16 -15.02 10.85 4.22
CA PRO A 16 -15.22 10.31 5.55
C PRO A 16 -16.19 9.12 5.51
N THR A 17 -15.93 8.12 6.34
CA THR A 17 -16.82 6.98 6.51
C THR A 17 -18.17 7.41 7.12
N GLY A 18 -19.24 6.86 6.60
CA GLY A 18 -20.51 6.82 7.30
C GLY A 18 -21.55 7.86 6.94
N GLY A 19 -22.08 7.77 5.71
CA GLY A 19 -23.44 8.18 5.40
C GLY A 19 -24.26 6.96 5.03
N ARG A 20 -25.52 6.89 5.43
CA ARG A 20 -26.42 5.71 5.26
C ARG A 20 -26.61 5.22 3.82
N HIS A 21 -26.07 5.89 2.81
CA HIS A 21 -26.24 5.60 1.39
C HIS A 21 -24.97 5.70 0.55
N ARG A 22 -23.79 5.92 1.16
CA ARG A 22 -22.53 6.01 0.41
C ARG A 22 -21.84 4.66 0.30
N THR A 23 -21.33 4.38 -0.88
CA THR A 23 -20.47 3.22 -1.12
C THR A 23 -19.19 3.35 -0.30
N GLU A 24 -18.88 2.32 0.47
CA GLU A 24 -17.61 2.28 1.20
C GLU A 24 -16.45 2.20 0.21
N LEU A 25 -15.55 3.16 0.25
CA LEU A 25 -14.36 3.26 -0.60
C LEU A 25 -13.11 2.67 0.05
N TRP A 26 -13.20 2.28 1.30
CA TRP A 26 -12.13 1.61 2.05
C TRP A 26 -12.66 0.87 3.27
N THR A 27 -11.86 -0.03 3.80
CA THR A 27 -12.10 -0.74 5.07
C THR A 27 -10.89 -0.61 5.96
N ARG A 28 -11.10 -0.65 7.29
CA ARG A 28 -9.99 -0.79 8.24
C ARG A 28 -9.23 -2.08 7.95
N ALA A 29 -7.91 -2.02 8.00
CA ALA A 29 -7.02 -3.16 7.81
C ALA A 29 -5.93 -3.14 8.88
N GLU A 30 -5.42 -4.32 9.24
CA GLU A 30 -4.34 -4.42 10.21
C GLU A 30 -3.10 -4.99 9.53
N VAL A 31 -1.96 -4.38 9.81
CA VAL A 31 -0.68 -4.97 9.44
C VAL A 31 -0.41 -6.18 10.33
N SER A 32 0.16 -7.21 9.77
CA SER A 32 0.47 -8.43 10.52
C SER A 32 1.98 -8.54 10.68
N ALA A 33 2.43 -8.68 11.92
CA ALA A 33 3.82 -8.91 12.23
C ALA A 33 4.41 -10.08 11.42
N THR A 34 5.68 -10.01 11.14
CA THR A 34 6.47 -11.05 10.47
C THR A 34 7.27 -11.85 11.51
N GLY A 35 7.62 -13.09 11.20
CA GLY A 35 8.19 -14.03 12.17
C GLY A 35 9.67 -13.84 12.50
N GLY A 36 10.26 -12.65 12.37
CA GLY A 36 11.66 -12.43 12.67
C GLY A 36 12.14 -11.01 12.43
N GLU A 37 13.44 -10.76 12.52
CA GLU A 37 14.00 -9.42 12.31
C GLU A 37 13.94 -9.03 10.82
N PRO A 38 13.16 -7.99 10.47
CA PRO A 38 13.07 -7.52 9.10
C PRO A 38 14.33 -6.73 8.71
N VAL A 39 14.69 -6.82 7.44
CA VAL A 39 15.87 -6.12 6.89
C VAL A 39 15.47 -5.32 5.66
N VAL A 40 15.76 -4.03 5.66
CA VAL A 40 15.63 -3.20 4.45
C VAL A 40 16.71 -3.63 3.46
N GLY A 41 16.30 -4.33 2.40
CA GLY A 41 17.22 -4.89 1.40
C GLY A 41 17.63 -3.89 0.33
N ILE A 42 16.71 -2.98 -0.06
CA ILE A 42 16.93 -1.92 -1.06
C ILE A 42 16.06 -0.72 -0.74
N MET A 43 16.58 0.46 -0.99
CA MET A 43 15.88 1.75 -0.84
C MET A 43 16.16 2.67 -2.03
N SER A 44 15.16 3.43 -2.43
CA SER A 44 15.28 4.50 -3.43
C SER A 44 15.76 5.79 -2.77
N PRO A 45 17.00 6.26 -3.04
CA PRO A 45 17.48 7.51 -2.46
C PRO A 45 16.65 8.72 -2.87
N SER A 46 16.17 8.76 -4.11
CA SER A 46 15.34 9.86 -4.62
C SER A 46 13.94 9.86 -3.99
N CYS A 47 13.36 8.71 -3.72
CA CYS A 47 12.10 8.62 -3.00
C CYS A 47 12.26 8.96 -1.51
N ALA A 48 13.35 8.53 -0.88
CA ALA A 48 13.69 8.90 0.49
C ALA A 48 13.85 10.43 0.65
N ALA A 49 14.52 11.08 -0.32
CA ALA A 49 14.67 12.52 -0.35
C ALA A 49 13.32 13.28 -0.46
N LEU A 50 12.34 12.76 -1.19
CA LEU A 50 10.98 13.34 -1.23
C LEU A 50 10.31 13.35 0.15
N LEU A 51 10.66 12.39 0.99
CA LEU A 51 10.10 12.24 2.32
C LEU A 51 11.01 12.84 3.40
N GLU A 52 12.08 13.52 3.00
CA GLU A 52 13.11 14.05 3.91
C GLU A 52 13.65 12.99 4.90
N LEU A 53 13.65 11.71 4.45
CA LEU A 53 14.17 10.60 5.23
C LEU A 53 15.68 10.57 5.12
N SER A 54 16.36 10.78 6.23
CA SER A 54 17.83 10.68 6.30
C SER A 54 18.29 9.22 6.17
N ARG A 55 19.55 9.05 5.83
CA ARG A 55 20.15 7.71 5.73
C ARG A 55 20.28 7.05 7.10
N GLU A 56 20.49 7.84 8.14
CA GLU A 56 20.59 7.39 9.52
C GLU A 56 19.24 6.81 9.97
N GLU A 57 18.15 7.55 9.81
CA GLU A 57 16.78 7.09 10.13
C GLU A 57 16.41 5.83 9.34
N ALA A 58 16.77 5.79 8.06
CA ALA A 58 16.48 4.64 7.19
C ALA A 58 17.20 3.34 7.60
N ASN A 59 18.32 3.47 8.32
CA ASN A 59 19.12 2.34 8.82
C ASN A 59 18.71 1.90 10.23
N GLU A 60 17.79 2.59 10.87
CA GLU A 60 17.30 2.21 12.19
C GLU A 60 16.43 0.93 12.13
N ALA A 61 16.60 0.07 13.13
CA ALA A 61 15.78 -1.13 13.27
C ALA A 61 14.29 -0.80 13.39
N THR A 62 13.97 0.35 14.01
CA THR A 62 12.60 0.89 14.10
C THR A 62 11.99 1.16 12.73
N PHE A 63 12.75 1.73 11.80
CA PHE A 63 12.29 1.95 10.42
C PHE A 63 12.06 0.61 9.69
N ALA A 64 12.95 -0.36 9.83
CA ALA A 64 12.79 -1.68 9.22
C ALA A 64 11.52 -2.38 9.74
N ALA A 65 11.27 -2.31 11.05
CA ALA A 65 10.06 -2.86 11.67
C ALA A 65 8.77 -2.16 11.16
N LEU A 66 8.78 -0.83 11.05
CA LEU A 66 7.67 -0.07 10.44
C LEU A 66 7.43 -0.46 8.99
N ALA A 67 8.50 -0.54 8.19
CA ALA A 67 8.43 -0.87 6.77
C ALA A 67 8.04 -2.33 6.50
N ALA A 68 8.20 -3.21 7.48
CA ALA A 68 7.71 -4.59 7.45
C ALA A 68 6.26 -4.73 7.94
N GLY A 69 5.71 -3.72 8.62
CA GLY A 69 4.40 -3.78 9.28
C GLY A 69 4.44 -4.52 10.62
N GLU A 70 5.60 -4.57 11.29
CA GLU A 70 5.75 -5.20 12.61
C GLU A 70 5.42 -4.28 13.77
N SER A 71 5.59 -2.98 13.57
CA SER A 71 5.20 -1.98 14.55
C SER A 71 4.02 -1.15 14.06
N ALA A 72 3.17 -0.79 15.00
CA ALA A 72 2.03 0.08 14.71
C ALA A 72 2.52 1.49 14.37
N TRP A 73 2.02 2.01 13.28
CA TRP A 73 2.14 3.43 12.96
C TRP A 73 1.29 4.21 13.95
N ARG A 74 1.90 5.09 14.72
CA ARG A 74 1.19 5.86 15.75
C ARG A 74 0.24 6.85 15.09
N GLY A 75 -1.02 6.78 15.49
CA GLY A 75 -2.03 7.82 15.27
C GLY A 75 -2.85 7.73 13.99
N GLY A 76 -2.57 6.81 13.05
CA GLY A 76 -3.35 6.62 11.83
C GLY A 76 -4.26 5.40 11.86
N GLU A 77 -5.44 5.50 11.25
CA GLU A 77 -6.21 4.31 10.90
C GLU A 77 -5.62 3.68 9.63
N THR A 78 -5.15 2.45 9.74
CA THR A 78 -4.65 1.69 8.60
C THR A 78 -5.81 1.18 7.74
N ARG A 79 -5.66 1.23 6.40
CA ARG A 79 -6.77 1.03 5.47
C ARG A 79 -6.41 0.23 4.25
N ALA A 80 -7.41 -0.51 3.75
CA ALA A 80 -7.40 -1.13 2.45
C ALA A 80 -8.47 -0.48 1.57
N HIS A 81 -8.11 -0.05 0.37
CA HIS A 81 -9.02 0.65 -0.54
C HIS A 81 -9.94 -0.33 -1.27
N ALA A 82 -11.21 0.06 -1.40
CA ALA A 82 -12.19 -0.61 -2.23
C ALA A 82 -12.14 -0.06 -3.66
N TYR A 83 -12.08 -0.92 -4.63
CA TYR A 83 -12.20 -0.57 -6.04
C TYR A 83 -12.68 -1.78 -6.83
N ALA A 84 -13.35 -1.52 -7.93
CA ALA A 84 -13.70 -2.55 -8.88
C ALA A 84 -12.57 -2.78 -9.88
N GLY A 85 -12.67 -3.81 -10.69
CA GLY A 85 -11.71 -4.02 -11.76
C GLY A 85 -12.06 -5.16 -12.70
N HIS A 86 -11.18 -5.31 -13.68
CA HIS A 86 -11.27 -6.34 -14.70
C HIS A 86 -10.13 -7.33 -14.54
N GLN A 87 -10.43 -8.62 -14.63
CA GLN A 87 -9.43 -9.68 -14.63
C GLN A 87 -9.68 -10.59 -15.83
N PHE A 88 -8.63 -10.86 -16.60
CA PHE A 88 -8.71 -11.71 -17.80
C PHE A 88 -9.78 -11.24 -18.81
N GLY A 89 -9.93 -9.92 -18.98
CA GLY A 89 -10.90 -9.31 -19.90
C GLY A 89 -12.35 -9.34 -19.43
N LYS A 90 -12.60 -9.73 -18.18
CA LYS A 90 -13.94 -9.79 -17.60
C LYS A 90 -14.10 -8.88 -16.41
N TRP A 91 -15.27 -8.30 -16.25
CA TRP A 91 -15.65 -7.59 -15.03
C TRP A 91 -15.57 -8.51 -13.81
N ALA A 92 -14.73 -8.20 -12.85
CA ALA A 92 -14.51 -8.98 -11.64
C ALA A 92 -15.27 -8.44 -10.41
N GLY A 93 -16.00 -7.34 -10.58
CA GLY A 93 -16.66 -6.65 -9.48
C GLY A 93 -15.65 -6.05 -8.48
N LEU A 94 -15.99 -6.11 -7.21
CA LEU A 94 -15.13 -5.60 -6.13
C LEU A 94 -13.85 -6.44 -6.02
N LEU A 95 -12.71 -5.80 -6.28
CA LEU A 95 -11.38 -6.36 -6.11
C LEU A 95 -10.70 -5.85 -4.83
N GLY A 96 -10.53 -4.56 -4.71
CA GLY A 96 -9.89 -3.90 -3.57
C GLY A 96 -8.40 -4.23 -3.38
N ASP A 97 -7.83 -3.64 -2.35
CA ASP A 97 -6.44 -3.86 -1.94
C ASP A 97 -6.28 -5.15 -1.15
N GLY A 98 -6.19 -6.29 -1.83
CA GLY A 98 -6.13 -7.63 -1.19
C GLY A 98 -4.81 -7.94 -0.45
N ARG A 99 -3.79 -7.09 -0.56
CA ARG A 99 -2.50 -7.24 0.13
C ARG A 99 -1.76 -5.91 0.30
N ALA A 100 -2.46 -4.81 0.20
CA ALA A 100 -1.88 -3.49 0.35
C ALA A 100 -2.66 -2.74 1.43
N ILE A 101 -1.93 -2.09 2.33
CA ILE A 101 -2.48 -1.41 3.50
C ILE A 101 -1.87 -0.01 3.54
N THR A 102 -2.71 1.01 3.37
CA THR A 102 -2.31 2.40 3.56
C THR A 102 -2.21 2.67 5.05
N ILE A 103 -1.08 3.21 5.49
CA ILE A 103 -0.72 3.36 6.90
C ILE A 103 -0.77 4.80 7.39
N GLY A 104 -0.85 5.77 6.49
CA GLY A 104 -1.02 7.17 6.85
C GLY A 104 -0.32 8.13 5.90
N THR A 105 -0.27 9.41 6.32
CA THR A 105 0.38 10.51 5.62
C THR A 105 1.66 10.88 6.37
N VAL A 106 2.79 10.94 5.66
CA VAL A 106 4.11 11.16 6.30
C VAL A 106 4.52 12.62 6.29
N ILE A 107 4.25 13.34 5.22
CA ILE A 107 4.57 14.76 5.09
C ILE A 107 3.36 15.50 4.55
N GLU A 108 3.07 16.61 5.20
CA GLU A 108 2.14 17.60 4.70
C GLU A 108 2.86 18.95 4.75
N SER A 109 3.40 19.40 3.61
CA SER A 109 3.99 20.72 3.47
C SER A 109 3.30 21.52 2.39
N GLU A 110 3.33 22.84 2.49
CA GLU A 110 2.73 23.72 1.46
C GLU A 110 3.44 23.56 0.11
N GLU A 111 4.73 23.26 0.11
CA GLU A 111 5.52 23.12 -1.12
C GLU A 111 5.45 21.72 -1.73
N LEU A 112 5.59 20.66 -0.93
CA LEU A 112 5.67 19.28 -1.39
C LEU A 112 4.32 18.55 -1.38
N GLY A 113 3.34 19.08 -0.65
CA GLY A 113 2.04 18.46 -0.47
C GLY A 113 2.07 17.31 0.54
N ALA A 114 1.07 16.45 0.46
CA ALA A 114 0.92 15.29 1.32
C ALA A 114 1.32 14.00 0.58
N PHE A 115 2.10 13.15 1.23
CA PHE A 115 2.47 11.84 0.74
C PHE A 115 1.82 10.76 1.59
N GLU A 116 1.05 9.89 0.95
CA GLU A 116 0.50 8.71 1.59
C GLU A 116 1.47 7.54 1.47
N VAL A 117 1.60 6.78 2.55
CA VAL A 117 2.46 5.59 2.59
C VAL A 117 1.61 4.34 2.65
N GLN A 118 1.97 3.36 1.84
CA GLN A 118 1.27 2.09 1.78
C GLN A 118 2.27 0.93 1.82
N LEU A 119 1.98 -0.06 2.66
CA LEU A 119 2.69 -1.32 2.72
C LEU A 119 2.01 -2.36 1.83
N LYS A 120 2.76 -3.02 0.96
CA LYS A 120 2.25 -4.10 0.10
C LYS A 120 2.92 -5.42 0.44
N GLY A 121 2.12 -6.34 0.92
CA GLY A 121 2.58 -7.63 1.40
C GLY A 121 2.61 -7.77 2.93
N ALA A 122 2.08 -6.78 3.66
CA ALA A 122 2.15 -6.70 5.12
C ALA A 122 0.98 -7.37 5.85
N GLY A 123 0.12 -8.09 5.15
CA GLY A 123 -0.95 -8.84 5.80
C GLY A 123 -2.26 -8.89 5.02
N LYS A 124 -3.22 -9.59 5.59
CA LYS A 124 -4.57 -9.74 5.03
C LYS A 124 -5.39 -8.47 5.20
N THR A 125 -6.28 -8.27 4.22
CA THR A 125 -7.31 -7.24 4.24
C THR A 125 -8.68 -7.87 3.99
N ALA A 126 -9.74 -7.10 4.08
CA ALA A 126 -11.09 -7.55 3.69
C ALA A 126 -11.18 -8.01 2.22
N TYR A 127 -10.23 -7.60 1.38
CA TYR A 127 -10.19 -7.90 -0.05
C TYR A 127 -9.22 -9.02 -0.42
N SER A 128 -8.60 -9.69 0.54
CA SER A 128 -7.61 -10.76 0.28
C SER A 128 -8.20 -12.02 -0.32
N ARG A 129 -9.52 -12.19 -0.21
CA ARG A 129 -10.22 -13.42 -0.62
C ARG A 129 -9.60 -14.65 0.04
N TYR A 130 -9.04 -15.58 -0.74
CA TYR A 130 -8.31 -16.76 -0.27
C TYR A 130 -6.80 -16.52 -0.10
N GLY A 131 -6.31 -15.31 -0.40
CA GLY A 131 -4.89 -14.97 -0.28
C GLY A 131 -4.45 -14.78 1.17
N ASP A 132 -3.14 -14.86 1.37
CA ASP A 132 -2.49 -14.63 2.67
C ASP A 132 -2.17 -13.16 2.94
N GLY A 133 -2.39 -12.27 1.98
CA GLY A 133 -2.02 -10.85 2.07
C GLY A 133 -0.51 -10.60 2.01
N ARG A 134 0.30 -11.63 1.80
CA ARG A 134 1.77 -11.55 1.74
C ARG A 134 2.27 -11.40 0.31
N ALA A 135 3.50 -10.91 0.16
CA ALA A 135 4.21 -10.85 -1.11
C ALA A 135 5.54 -11.61 -1.02
N SER A 136 5.92 -12.26 -2.10
CA SER A 136 7.28 -12.78 -2.18
C SER A 136 8.27 -11.66 -2.42
N LEU A 137 9.47 -11.77 -1.87
CA LEU A 137 10.56 -10.81 -2.04
C LEU A 137 10.82 -10.50 -3.52
N ALA A 138 10.83 -11.51 -4.37
CA ALA A 138 11.00 -11.35 -5.81
C ALA A 138 9.87 -10.52 -6.46
N SER A 139 8.63 -10.66 -5.98
CA SER A 139 7.50 -9.84 -6.47
C SER A 139 7.64 -8.38 -6.03
N ALA A 140 8.03 -8.15 -4.78
CA ALA A 140 8.27 -6.81 -4.25
C ALA A 140 9.42 -6.10 -4.98
N LEU A 141 10.53 -6.79 -5.24
CA LEU A 141 11.67 -6.25 -5.98
C LEU A 141 11.31 -5.88 -7.42
N ARG A 142 10.56 -6.73 -8.14
CA ARG A 142 10.10 -6.38 -9.50
C ARG A 142 9.24 -5.13 -9.54
N GLU A 143 8.35 -4.97 -8.59
CA GLU A 143 7.50 -3.78 -8.50
C GLU A 143 8.33 -2.55 -8.13
N PHE A 144 9.28 -2.66 -7.21
CA PHE A 144 10.22 -1.61 -6.87
C PHE A 144 10.99 -1.13 -8.11
N LEU A 145 11.62 -2.04 -8.84
CA LEU A 145 12.40 -1.72 -10.04
C LEU A 145 11.55 -1.06 -11.12
N ALA A 146 10.35 -1.60 -11.38
CA ALA A 146 9.45 -1.03 -12.38
C ALA A 146 8.98 0.38 -12.00
N SER A 147 8.63 0.59 -10.73
CA SER A 147 8.17 1.87 -10.21
C SER A 147 9.25 2.94 -10.34
N GLU A 148 10.45 2.66 -9.87
CA GLU A 148 11.56 3.61 -9.93
C GLU A 148 12.09 3.83 -11.36
N ALA A 149 12.05 2.80 -12.22
CA ALA A 149 12.37 2.96 -13.63
C ALA A 149 11.38 3.91 -14.33
N MET A 150 10.07 3.79 -14.06
CA MET A 150 9.07 4.72 -14.60
C MET A 150 9.31 6.15 -14.11
N ALA A 151 9.63 6.34 -12.83
CA ALA A 151 9.97 7.65 -12.29
C ALA A 151 11.20 8.26 -12.98
N CYS A 152 12.24 7.46 -13.23
CA CYS A 152 13.44 7.89 -13.98
C CYS A 152 13.13 8.26 -15.45
N LEU A 153 12.11 7.66 -16.04
CA LEU A 153 11.63 7.99 -17.39
C LEU A 153 10.63 9.17 -17.39
N HIS A 154 10.47 9.87 -16.26
CA HIS A 154 9.52 10.96 -16.07
C HIS A 154 8.05 10.58 -16.31
N VAL A 155 7.71 9.30 -16.17
CA VAL A 155 6.32 8.83 -16.14
C VAL A 155 5.81 8.93 -14.72
N ARG A 156 4.76 9.72 -14.48
CA ARG A 156 4.14 9.82 -13.15
C ARG A 156 3.66 8.46 -12.71
N THR A 157 4.13 8.04 -11.55
CA THR A 157 3.84 6.72 -10.98
C THR A 157 3.85 6.79 -9.46
N THR A 158 3.30 5.77 -8.82
CA THR A 158 3.54 5.56 -7.40
C THR A 158 5.01 5.27 -7.19
N ARG A 159 5.64 5.92 -6.21
CA ARG A 159 7.04 5.71 -5.92
C ARG A 159 7.22 4.48 -5.02
N ALA A 160 8.33 3.83 -5.15
CA ALA A 160 8.74 2.73 -4.28
C ALA A 160 9.86 3.21 -3.35
N LEU A 161 9.56 3.34 -2.05
CA LEU A 161 10.55 3.80 -1.08
C LEU A 161 11.58 2.71 -0.81
N CYS A 162 11.12 1.54 -0.37
CA CYS A 162 12.02 0.43 -0.05
C CYS A 162 11.33 -0.93 -0.20
N VAL A 163 12.14 -1.97 -0.25
CA VAL A 163 11.73 -3.35 -0.07
C VAL A 163 12.39 -3.90 1.19
N THR A 164 11.57 -4.35 2.10
CA THR A 164 11.98 -4.99 3.35
C THR A 164 11.84 -6.50 3.21
N ALA A 165 12.94 -7.23 3.37
CA ALA A 165 12.90 -8.69 3.44
C ALA A 165 12.34 -9.09 4.81
N THR A 166 11.44 -10.07 4.81
CA THR A 166 10.87 -10.65 6.03
C THR A 166 11.38 -12.07 6.19
N ASN A 167 11.48 -12.55 7.42
CA ASN A 167 11.89 -13.93 7.68
C ASN A 167 10.75 -14.94 7.45
N ASP A 168 9.56 -14.46 7.11
CA ASP A 168 8.44 -15.32 6.77
C ASP A 168 8.61 -15.95 5.39
N GLY A 169 8.38 -17.25 5.34
CA GLY A 169 8.21 -17.95 4.07
C GLY A 169 6.80 -17.72 3.52
N VAL A 170 6.72 -17.39 2.25
CA VAL A 170 5.45 -17.20 1.53
C VAL A 170 5.18 -18.42 0.66
N VAL A 171 4.10 -19.14 0.98
CA VAL A 171 3.71 -20.35 0.23
C VAL A 171 3.05 -19.95 -1.08
N ARG A 172 3.56 -20.47 -2.19
CA ARG A 172 2.98 -20.24 -3.53
C ARG A 172 2.93 -21.54 -4.31
N GLN A 173 1.90 -21.67 -5.13
CA GLN A 173 1.80 -22.76 -6.09
C GLN A 173 2.39 -22.33 -7.43
N THR A 174 3.17 -23.22 -8.03
CA THR A 174 3.66 -23.05 -9.39
C THR A 174 2.60 -23.44 -10.42
N ALA A 175 2.81 -23.08 -11.68
CA ALA A 175 1.94 -23.51 -12.80
C ALA A 175 1.83 -25.04 -12.92
N SER A 176 2.81 -25.78 -12.38
CA SER A 176 2.80 -27.24 -12.31
C SER A 176 2.20 -27.81 -11.01
N ASN A 177 1.43 -27.00 -10.27
CA ASN A 177 0.82 -27.36 -8.99
C ASN A 177 1.78 -27.79 -7.87
N LYS A 178 3.08 -27.47 -8.00
CA LYS A 178 4.04 -27.69 -6.92
C LYS A 178 3.98 -26.54 -5.93
N THR A 179 3.92 -26.85 -4.65
CA THR A 179 4.03 -25.89 -3.57
C THR A 179 5.49 -25.49 -3.38
N MET A 180 5.73 -24.17 -3.34
CA MET A 180 7.05 -23.59 -3.06
C MET A 180 6.96 -22.64 -1.89
N LEU A 181 7.95 -22.69 -1.01
CA LEU A 181 8.18 -21.68 0.02
C LEU A 181 9.18 -20.66 -0.55
N LEU A 182 8.74 -19.43 -0.67
CA LEU A 182 9.52 -18.31 -1.21
C LEU A 182 9.87 -17.33 -0.10
N PRO A 183 11.02 -16.65 -0.15
CA PRO A 183 11.30 -15.56 0.78
C PRO A 183 10.21 -14.49 0.71
N GLY A 184 9.75 -14.04 1.86
CA GLY A 184 8.78 -12.96 2.00
C GLY A 184 9.41 -11.58 1.86
N GLY A 185 8.60 -10.60 1.47
CA GLY A 185 9.03 -9.22 1.42
C GLY A 185 7.84 -8.27 1.42
N VAL A 186 8.06 -7.09 1.97
CA VAL A 186 7.10 -5.98 1.98
C VAL A 186 7.66 -4.85 1.15
N LEU A 187 6.85 -4.32 0.24
CA LEU A 187 7.15 -3.12 -0.52
C LEU A 187 6.49 -1.92 0.15
N THR A 188 7.27 -0.93 0.52
CA THR A 188 6.78 0.38 0.95
C THR A 188 6.61 1.27 -0.25
N ARG A 189 5.36 1.68 -0.52
CA ARG A 189 4.99 2.59 -1.62
C ARG A 189 4.63 3.95 -1.09
N VAL A 190 4.86 4.97 -1.93
CA VAL A 190 4.57 6.37 -1.64
C VAL A 190 3.73 6.95 -2.77
N PHE A 191 2.66 7.62 -2.41
CA PHE A 191 1.76 8.28 -3.34
C PHE A 191 1.76 9.79 -3.09
N GLU A 192 1.93 10.56 -4.13
CA GLU A 192 1.52 11.97 -4.08
C GLU A 192 0.00 12.04 -4.00
N ARG A 193 -0.55 13.03 -3.33
CA ARG A 193 -1.99 13.35 -3.19
C ARG A 193 -2.94 12.55 -4.07
N CYS A 194 -3.89 11.84 -3.49
CA CYS A 194 -4.89 11.04 -4.21
C CYS A 194 -4.33 9.98 -5.15
N GLY A 195 -3.03 9.66 -5.08
CA GLY A 195 -2.37 8.70 -5.95
C GLY A 195 -2.85 7.26 -5.79
N ALA A 196 -3.61 6.97 -4.74
CA ALA A 196 -4.24 5.67 -4.54
C ALA A 196 -5.50 5.47 -5.39
N LEU A 197 -6.07 6.53 -5.98
CA LEU A 197 -7.26 6.44 -6.85
C LEU A 197 -6.95 5.65 -8.12
N ARG A 198 -7.89 4.80 -8.50
CA ARG A 198 -7.86 3.96 -9.71
C ARG A 198 -9.12 4.18 -10.52
N PHE A 199 -9.15 3.84 -11.77
CA PHE A 199 -10.41 3.81 -12.54
C PHE A 199 -11.47 2.98 -11.81
N GLY A 200 -11.09 1.85 -11.24
CA GLY A 200 -11.99 0.99 -10.47
C GLY A 200 -12.55 1.63 -9.19
N THR A 201 -11.93 2.69 -8.66
CA THR A 201 -12.49 3.45 -7.54
C THR A 201 -13.77 4.17 -7.97
N PHE A 202 -13.82 4.68 -9.19
CA PHE A 202 -15.01 5.32 -9.78
C PHE A 202 -16.01 4.28 -10.29
N GLU A 203 -15.52 3.19 -10.89
CA GLU A 203 -16.37 2.13 -11.42
C GLU A 203 -17.18 1.43 -10.31
N TRP A 204 -16.63 1.32 -9.11
CA TRP A 204 -17.28 0.61 -8.01
C TRP A 204 -18.60 1.27 -7.58
N PRO A 205 -18.67 2.54 -7.19
CA PRO A 205 -19.94 3.19 -6.88
C PRO A 205 -20.84 3.32 -8.11
N ALA A 206 -20.30 3.63 -9.29
CA ALA A 206 -21.09 3.73 -10.52
C ALA A 206 -21.80 2.43 -10.86
N SER A 207 -21.15 1.27 -10.70
CA SER A 207 -21.77 -0.05 -10.94
C SER A 207 -22.90 -0.39 -9.96
N ARG A 208 -23.00 0.35 -8.85
CA ARG A 208 -24.04 0.21 -7.83
C ARG A 208 -25.14 1.26 -7.96
N GLY A 209 -25.05 2.15 -8.94
CA GLY A 209 -25.96 3.29 -9.09
C GLY A 209 -25.80 4.36 -8.00
N ASP A 210 -24.64 4.40 -7.33
CA ASP A 210 -24.32 5.40 -6.32
C ASP A 210 -23.72 6.65 -6.99
N ASP A 211 -24.60 7.45 -7.57
CA ASP A 211 -24.22 8.69 -8.26
C ASP A 211 -23.65 9.73 -7.32
N GLU A 212 -24.04 9.72 -6.05
CA GLU A 212 -23.57 10.69 -5.06
C GLU A 212 -22.07 10.46 -4.79
N THR A 213 -21.70 9.24 -4.46
CA THR A 213 -20.28 8.88 -4.25
C THR A 213 -19.47 9.05 -5.53
N THR A 214 -20.03 8.69 -6.70
CA THR A 214 -19.32 8.82 -7.99
C THR A 214 -19.01 10.27 -8.32
N ARG A 215 -19.90 11.23 -8.00
CA ARG A 215 -19.66 12.67 -8.22
C ARG A 215 -18.74 13.29 -7.19
N ALA A 216 -18.69 12.72 -5.98
CA ALA A 216 -17.83 13.20 -4.91
C ALA A 216 -16.35 12.82 -5.10
N LEU A 217 -16.06 11.76 -5.84
CA LEU A 217 -14.73 11.33 -6.27
C LEU A 217 -14.15 12.27 -7.32
#